data_ec7b71e17710df1ea50d5d89f6457361
#
_entry.id   ec7b71e17710df1ea50d5d89f6457361
#
_cell.length_a   1.000
_cell.length_b   1.000
_cell.length_c   1.000
_cell.angle_alpha   90.00
_cell.angle_beta   90.00
_cell.angle_gamma   90.00
#
_symmetry.space_group_name_H-M   'P 1'
#
loop_
_entity.id
_entity.type
_entity.pdbx_description
1 polymer ?
#
loop_
_entity_poly.entity_id
_entity_poly.type
_entity_poly.pdbx_seq_one_letter_code
_entity_poly.pdbx_strand_id
1 'polypeptide(L)'
;MCVRWVWIFIFFTVFGPSQSLAEDRYNRRTPLVRAVERISPAVVNIYTTEISRPVRNPFRNFNNNLFDQFFRDFLPPNKSQKRSLGSGVLINSEGYILTNEHVIAKAAKIHVVLDDKQEFDASVIGADIKSDLAIIKIDSSKPFPFIKMGRSDDLMIGERVIAIGNPFGLQQTVTTGIISALNRNIRAGKNMVYSDFIQVDASINPGNSGGPLLNINGSLIGINTAIFQKAEAIGFAIPIDHAKRIVDELIRYGKVRRGWMGVSVQELDTQLFSHFKLDGQKGVLVVRVAEKSSAGKAGLKRGDIIISIDGHDVKDKSGFRGRMASYTVGSLIHFSILRDEKMVEQKIRVISIPKTYVKEFTWNWFGLRVKENNKRFARANRLTTSIGMVVTEVVPNSAAGRIGISPGDIIRQMNQKSVDNEEQYNRAIEDINNPDRILFLVQRGRQGYYLTLEP
;
A
#
# COMPACT_ATOMS: atom_id res chain seq x y z
N MET A 1 83.81 -50.98 54.39
CA MET A 1 83.80 -49.78 53.49
C MET A 1 82.43 -49.72 52.83
N CYS A 2 81.56 -48.88 53.36
CA CYS A 2 80.21 -48.67 52.83
C CYS A 2 80.16 -47.39 52.05
N VAL A 3 79.91 -47.44 50.72
CA VAL A 3 79.64 -46.31 49.85
C VAL A 3 78.18 -45.98 49.83
N ARG A 4 77.76 -44.84 50.36
CA ARG A 4 76.40 -44.30 50.33
C ARG A 4 76.21 -43.57 49.04
N TRP A 5 75.28 -44.01 48.20
CA TRP A 5 74.81 -43.29 47.04
C TRP A 5 73.73 -42.25 47.46
N VAL A 6 73.96 -40.97 47.19
CA VAL A 6 72.99 -39.88 47.36
C VAL A 6 72.31 -39.65 46.02
N TRP A 7 71.00 -39.94 45.99
CA TRP A 7 70.15 -39.61 44.82
C TRP A 7 69.71 -38.15 44.94
N ILE A 8 70.14 -37.30 44.01
CA ILE A 8 69.63 -35.92 43.86
C ILE A 8 68.40 -35.98 42.91
N PHE A 9 67.23 -35.76 43.47
CA PHE A 9 66.00 -35.56 42.69
C PHE A 9 66.00 -34.09 42.18
N ILE A 10 66.22 -33.90 40.88
CA ILE A 10 66.02 -32.63 40.21
C ILE A 10 64.52 -32.51 39.84
N PHE A 11 63.80 -31.67 40.58
CA PHE A 11 62.45 -31.29 40.23
C PHE A 11 62.47 -30.33 39.03
N PHE A 12 62.17 -30.82 37.85
CA PHE A 12 61.90 -29.98 36.68
C PHE A 12 60.46 -29.43 36.85
N THR A 13 60.34 -28.16 37.30
CA THR A 13 59.11 -27.40 37.20
C THR A 13 58.88 -26.99 35.74
N VAL A 14 58.03 -27.76 35.06
CA VAL A 14 57.53 -27.38 33.74
C VAL A 14 56.62 -26.16 33.92
N PHE A 15 57.15 -24.97 33.71
CA PHE A 15 56.34 -23.78 33.45
C PHE A 15 55.70 -23.96 32.06
N GLY A 16 54.47 -24.54 32.03
CA GLY A 16 53.62 -24.49 30.90
C GLY A 16 53.28 -23.01 30.62
N PRO A 17 53.24 -22.57 29.34
CA PRO A 17 52.79 -21.21 29.04
C PRO A 17 51.41 -21.04 29.60
N SER A 18 51.20 -20.10 30.53
CA SER A 18 49.89 -19.64 30.95
C SER A 18 49.20 -19.20 29.67
N GLN A 19 48.26 -19.97 29.15
CA GLN A 19 47.31 -19.47 28.20
C GLN A 19 46.60 -18.32 28.91
N SER A 20 47.04 -17.12 28.63
CA SER A 20 46.26 -15.91 28.85
C SER A 20 44.91 -16.19 28.25
N LEU A 21 43.91 -16.40 29.10
CA LEU A 21 42.51 -16.30 28.72
C LEU A 21 42.37 -14.90 28.14
N ALA A 22 42.58 -14.79 26.82
CA ALA A 22 42.21 -13.59 26.10
C ALA A 22 40.77 -13.33 26.52
N GLU A 23 40.55 -12.27 27.29
CA GLU A 23 39.26 -11.72 27.53
C GLU A 23 38.55 -11.71 26.18
N ASP A 24 37.54 -12.52 26.05
CA ASP A 24 36.68 -12.57 24.87
C ASP A 24 35.99 -11.19 24.84
N ARG A 25 36.71 -10.20 24.28
CA ARG A 25 36.24 -8.83 24.15
C ARG A 25 34.96 -8.98 23.33
N TYR A 26 33.81 -9.00 24.01
CA TYR A 26 32.49 -9.12 23.44
C TYR A 26 32.42 -8.21 22.23
N ASN A 27 32.36 -8.80 21.04
CA ASN A 27 32.37 -8.04 19.81
C ASN A 27 31.06 -7.29 19.71
N ARG A 28 31.06 -6.03 20.17
CA ARG A 28 29.86 -5.16 20.18
C ARG A 28 29.34 -4.86 18.78
N ARG A 29 30.11 -5.10 17.71
CA ARG A 29 29.68 -5.01 16.31
C ARG A 29 28.87 -6.26 15.90
N THR A 30 27.70 -6.41 16.46
CA THR A 30 26.74 -7.47 16.11
C THR A 30 26.26 -7.32 14.66
N PRO A 31 25.59 -8.33 14.07
CA PRO A 31 24.93 -8.19 12.77
C PRO A 31 23.99 -6.98 12.70
N LEU A 32 23.27 -6.69 13.77
CA LEU A 32 22.40 -5.51 13.91
C LEU A 32 23.19 -4.21 13.74
N VAL A 33 24.27 -4.04 14.49
CA VAL A 33 25.12 -2.83 14.41
C VAL A 33 25.65 -2.64 13.00
N ARG A 34 26.15 -3.71 12.36
CA ARG A 34 26.63 -3.65 10.97
C ARG A 34 25.55 -3.30 9.97
N ALA A 35 24.32 -3.82 10.16
CA ALA A 35 23.20 -3.49 9.31
C ALA A 35 22.84 -2.00 9.41
N VAL A 36 22.77 -1.47 10.63
CA VAL A 36 22.50 -0.05 10.89
C VAL A 36 23.58 0.84 10.28
N GLU A 37 24.86 0.60 10.59
CA GLU A 37 25.99 1.39 10.04
C GLU A 37 25.95 1.47 8.51
N ARG A 38 25.61 0.35 7.84
CA ARG A 38 25.56 0.28 6.38
C ARG A 38 24.39 1.03 5.77
N ILE A 39 23.23 1.01 6.43
CA ILE A 39 21.97 1.48 5.86
C ILE A 39 21.65 2.92 6.26
N SER A 40 22.11 3.37 7.43
CA SER A 40 21.87 4.73 7.93
C SER A 40 22.11 5.85 6.91
N PRO A 41 23.17 5.84 6.10
CA PRO A 41 23.39 6.89 5.11
C PRO A 41 22.31 7.01 4.04
N ALA A 42 21.52 5.95 3.80
CA ALA A 42 20.42 5.95 2.84
C ALA A 42 19.06 6.33 3.47
N VAL A 43 19.00 6.54 4.80
CA VAL A 43 17.78 6.95 5.48
C VAL A 43 17.77 8.46 5.66
N VAL A 44 16.70 9.09 5.19
CA VAL A 44 16.56 10.54 5.19
C VAL A 44 15.45 11.00 6.13
N ASN A 45 15.58 12.22 6.63
CA ASN A 45 14.49 12.91 7.32
C ASN A 45 13.75 13.83 6.36
N ILE A 46 12.42 13.86 6.47
CA ILE A 46 11.54 14.64 5.62
C ILE A 46 10.83 15.71 6.46
N TYR A 47 11.04 16.97 6.09
CA TYR A 47 10.33 18.11 6.63
C TYR A 47 9.38 18.67 5.60
N THR A 48 8.26 19.23 6.05
CA THR A 48 7.36 19.95 5.18
C THR A 48 7.05 21.33 5.74
N THR A 49 6.79 22.27 4.85
CA THR A 49 6.20 23.57 5.20
C THR A 49 4.75 23.58 4.72
N GLU A 50 3.81 23.92 5.59
CA GLU A 50 2.40 24.03 5.24
C GLU A 50 2.09 25.44 4.69
N ILE A 51 1.25 25.52 3.66
CA ILE A 51 0.66 26.80 3.24
C ILE A 51 -0.51 27.10 4.20
N SER A 52 -0.37 28.14 5.02
CA SER A 52 -1.46 28.69 5.82
C SER A 52 -2.48 29.43 4.95
N ARG A 53 -3.18 28.73 4.06
CA ARG A 53 -4.39 29.28 3.40
C ARG A 53 -5.60 28.54 3.99
N PRO A 54 -6.55 29.23 4.63
CA PRO A 54 -7.81 28.63 4.99
C PRO A 54 -8.65 28.44 3.73
N VAL A 55 -8.41 27.37 2.99
CA VAL A 55 -9.37 26.94 1.97
C VAL A 55 -10.57 26.39 2.76
N ARG A 56 -11.63 27.19 2.87
CA ARG A 56 -12.95 26.74 3.29
C ARG A 56 -13.47 25.78 2.22
N ASN A 57 -13.05 24.54 2.30
CA ASN A 57 -13.66 23.44 1.55
C ASN A 57 -14.66 22.76 2.47
N PRO A 58 -16.00 22.94 2.27
CA PRO A 58 -17.01 22.33 3.15
C PRO A 58 -16.98 20.80 3.14
N PHE A 59 -16.25 20.20 2.21
CA PHE A 59 -16.13 18.74 2.05
C PHE A 59 -14.92 18.12 2.74
N ARG A 60 -14.14 18.91 3.50
CA ARG A 60 -12.91 18.45 4.18
C ARG A 60 -13.16 17.47 5.33
N ASN A 61 -14.40 17.29 5.78
CA ASN A 61 -14.75 16.42 6.90
C ASN A 61 -14.97 14.94 6.52
N PHE A 62 -14.88 14.58 5.23
CA PHE A 62 -15.06 13.18 4.79
C PHE A 62 -13.78 12.34 4.78
N ASN A 63 -12.61 12.96 4.89
CA ASN A 63 -11.33 12.25 5.05
C ASN A 63 -10.82 12.41 6.50
N ASN A 64 -11.49 11.79 7.45
CA ASN A 64 -10.89 11.51 8.76
C ASN A 64 -9.83 10.41 8.56
N ASN A 65 -8.67 10.79 8.05
CA ASN A 65 -7.54 9.88 8.01
C ASN A 65 -7.10 9.60 9.45
N LEU A 66 -6.96 8.32 9.80
CA LEU A 66 -6.38 7.88 11.08
C LEU A 66 -5.02 8.55 11.31
N PHE A 67 -4.28 8.80 10.24
CA PHE A 67 -3.01 9.54 10.25
C PHE A 67 -3.16 10.98 10.77
N ASP A 68 -4.19 11.74 10.35
CA ASP A 68 -4.43 13.09 10.85
C ASP A 68 -4.73 13.12 12.34
N GLN A 69 -5.41 12.10 12.84
CA GLN A 69 -5.71 11.95 14.27
C GLN A 69 -4.43 11.58 15.04
N PHE A 70 -3.63 10.65 14.52
CA PHE A 70 -2.36 10.24 15.08
C PHE A 70 -1.37 11.42 15.22
N PHE A 71 -1.19 12.22 14.17
CA PHE A 71 -0.28 13.36 14.22
C PHE A 71 -0.79 14.51 15.09
N ARG A 72 -2.12 14.68 15.24
CA ARG A 72 -2.70 15.72 16.07
C ARG A 72 -2.39 15.55 17.56
N ASP A 73 -2.38 14.30 18.01
CA ASP A 73 -2.15 13.98 19.43
C ASP A 73 -0.67 14.13 19.84
N PHE A 74 0.25 14.09 18.88
CA PHE A 74 1.70 14.20 19.13
C PHE A 74 2.30 15.57 18.79
N LEU A 75 1.58 16.45 18.12
CA LEU A 75 2.12 17.75 17.67
C LEU A 75 1.37 18.92 18.32
N PRO A 76 2.05 19.78 19.11
CA PRO A 76 1.44 20.98 19.68
C PRO A 76 0.99 21.95 18.57
N PRO A 77 -0.09 22.72 18.79
CA PRO A 77 -0.68 23.61 17.79
C PRO A 77 0.10 24.92 17.65
N ASN A 78 1.37 24.89 17.24
CA ASN A 78 2.13 26.12 17.01
C ASN A 78 2.30 26.42 15.53
N LYS A 79 1.97 27.65 15.15
CA LYS A 79 1.96 28.18 13.78
C LYS A 79 3.38 28.35 13.23
N SER A 80 3.60 27.98 11.97
CA SER A 80 4.72 28.36 11.10
C SER A 80 6.15 27.92 11.46
N GLN A 81 6.38 26.67 11.87
CA GLN A 81 7.74 26.12 11.94
C GLN A 81 7.90 24.91 11.00
N LYS A 82 9.11 24.74 10.44
CA LYS A 82 9.52 23.49 9.75
C LYS A 82 9.19 22.32 10.67
N ARG A 83 8.33 21.39 10.21
CA ARG A 83 7.95 20.22 11.01
C ARG A 83 8.54 18.98 10.35
N SER A 84 9.32 18.21 11.10
CA SER A 84 9.68 16.86 10.71
C SER A 84 8.43 16.00 10.77
N LEU A 85 8.00 15.49 9.61
CA LEU A 85 6.78 14.68 9.52
C LEU A 85 7.08 13.20 9.39
N GLY A 86 8.28 12.82 8.97
CA GLY A 86 8.64 11.42 8.79
C GLY A 86 10.02 11.21 8.21
N SER A 87 10.24 10.00 7.78
CA SER A 87 11.48 9.53 7.16
C SER A 87 11.25 9.09 5.72
N GLY A 88 12.34 8.85 5.01
CA GLY A 88 12.35 8.23 3.69
C GLY A 88 13.58 7.37 3.48
N VAL A 89 13.59 6.63 2.39
CA VAL A 89 14.68 5.74 2.00
C VAL A 89 15.13 6.07 0.59
N LEU A 90 16.41 6.41 0.40
CA LEU A 90 17.02 6.51 -0.92
C LEU A 90 17.06 5.12 -1.57
N ILE A 91 16.44 4.96 -2.72
CA ILE A 91 16.28 3.66 -3.41
C ILE A 91 17.18 3.52 -4.64
N ASN A 92 17.81 4.61 -5.08
CA ASN A 92 18.84 4.59 -6.13
C ASN A 92 19.81 5.77 -5.96
N SER A 93 20.91 5.72 -6.72
CA SER A 93 21.96 6.77 -6.70
C SER A 93 21.55 8.10 -7.34
N GLU A 94 20.40 8.16 -8.02
CA GLU A 94 19.88 9.37 -8.69
C GLU A 94 19.05 10.26 -7.74
N GLY A 95 18.86 9.84 -6.47
CA GLY A 95 18.15 10.64 -5.47
C GLY A 95 16.65 10.40 -5.40
N TYR A 96 16.15 9.25 -5.90
CA TYR A 96 14.76 8.86 -5.66
C TYR A 96 14.60 8.33 -4.24
N ILE A 97 13.61 8.87 -3.54
CA ILE A 97 13.31 8.56 -2.14
C ILE A 97 11.90 7.96 -2.07
N LEU A 98 11.81 6.78 -1.47
CA LEU A 98 10.55 6.14 -1.11
C LEU A 98 10.15 6.57 0.30
N THR A 99 8.90 7.01 0.47
CA THR A 99 8.32 7.41 1.75
C THR A 99 6.83 7.10 1.78
N ASN A 100 6.13 7.42 2.87
CA ASN A 100 4.67 7.34 2.90
C ASN A 100 4.00 8.57 2.26
N GLU A 101 2.83 8.36 1.67
CA GLU A 101 2.02 9.44 1.10
C GLU A 101 1.60 10.44 2.17
N HIS A 102 1.14 9.96 3.34
CA HIS A 102 0.71 10.84 4.42
C HIS A 102 1.81 11.77 4.97
N VAL A 103 3.10 11.41 4.81
CA VAL A 103 4.25 12.26 5.19
C VAL A 103 4.32 13.51 4.32
N ILE A 104 3.86 13.44 3.07
CA ILE A 104 3.97 14.55 2.10
C ILE A 104 2.62 15.16 1.71
N ALA A 105 1.50 14.57 2.12
CA ALA A 105 0.14 14.87 1.61
C ALA A 105 -0.29 16.34 1.71
N LYS A 106 0.24 17.11 2.68
CA LYS A 106 -0.13 18.51 2.93
C LYS A 106 1.02 19.48 2.69
N ALA A 107 2.10 18.99 2.10
CA ALA A 107 3.31 19.76 1.90
C ALA A 107 3.13 20.85 0.83
N ALA A 108 3.50 22.07 1.19
CA ALA A 108 3.71 23.16 0.22
C ALA A 108 5.11 23.04 -0.40
N LYS A 109 6.10 22.72 0.45
CA LYS A 109 7.47 22.41 0.07
C LYS A 109 7.94 21.24 0.89
N ILE A 110 8.75 20.39 0.27
CA ILE A 110 9.35 19.22 0.89
C ILE A 110 10.86 19.45 0.97
N HIS A 111 11.40 19.33 2.16
CA HIS A 111 12.83 19.40 2.42
C HIS A 111 13.32 18.05 2.94
N VAL A 112 14.43 17.61 2.46
CA VAL A 112 15.08 16.35 2.82
C VAL A 112 16.42 16.65 3.49
N VAL A 113 16.69 15.99 4.62
CA VAL A 113 17.98 16.07 5.30
C VAL A 113 18.59 14.68 5.35
N LEU A 114 19.81 14.57 4.82
CA LEU A 114 20.59 13.34 4.84
C LEU A 114 21.25 13.13 6.22
N ASP A 115 21.82 11.96 6.42
CA ASP A 115 22.55 11.60 7.65
C ASP A 115 23.73 12.53 7.93
N ASP A 116 24.44 12.96 6.89
CA ASP A 116 25.57 13.91 6.94
C ASP A 116 25.15 15.39 7.10
N LYS A 117 23.84 15.65 7.33
CA LYS A 117 23.22 16.97 7.53
C LYS A 117 23.12 17.83 6.27
N GLN A 118 23.39 17.31 5.09
CA GLN A 118 23.09 18.02 3.85
C GLN A 118 21.58 18.14 3.67
N GLU A 119 21.12 19.35 3.30
CA GLU A 119 19.71 19.67 3.06
C GLU A 119 19.43 19.83 1.56
N PHE A 120 18.30 19.30 1.11
CA PHE A 120 17.85 19.37 -0.28
C PHE A 120 16.38 19.72 -0.35
N ASP A 121 16.00 20.49 -1.37
CA ASP A 121 14.61 20.63 -1.78
C ASP A 121 14.22 19.40 -2.61
N ALA A 122 13.05 18.84 -2.34
CA ALA A 122 12.56 17.65 -3.02
C ALA A 122 11.33 17.95 -3.88
N SER A 123 11.26 17.34 -5.05
CA SER A 123 10.10 17.32 -5.93
C SER A 123 9.31 16.03 -5.78
N VAL A 124 7.96 16.12 -5.87
CA VAL A 124 7.10 14.95 -5.88
C VAL A 124 7.09 14.34 -7.27
N ILE A 125 7.51 13.08 -7.40
CA ILE A 125 7.43 12.31 -8.64
C ILE A 125 6.06 11.66 -8.78
N GLY A 126 5.52 11.12 -7.68
CA GLY A 126 4.19 10.56 -7.64
C GLY A 126 3.82 10.09 -6.24
N ALA A 127 2.52 10.00 -5.99
CA ALA A 127 1.99 9.55 -4.71
C ALA A 127 0.71 8.73 -4.89
N ASP A 128 0.48 7.79 -3.99
CA ASP A 128 -0.69 6.93 -3.99
C ASP A 128 -1.28 6.75 -2.58
N ILE A 129 -2.41 7.39 -2.34
CA ILE A 129 -3.12 7.37 -1.05
C ILE A 129 -3.52 5.94 -0.65
N LYS A 130 -3.87 5.07 -1.61
CA LYS A 130 -4.38 3.72 -1.31
C LYS A 130 -3.32 2.77 -0.80
N SER A 131 -2.08 2.92 -1.24
CA SER A 131 -0.94 2.17 -0.74
C SER A 131 -0.17 2.90 0.35
N ASP A 132 -0.51 4.17 0.61
CA ASP A 132 0.24 5.07 1.50
C ASP A 132 1.73 5.16 1.13
N LEU A 133 2.03 5.22 -0.17
CA LEU A 133 3.39 5.33 -0.69
C LEU A 133 3.56 6.57 -1.58
N ALA A 134 4.73 7.17 -1.53
CA ALA A 134 5.11 8.26 -2.39
C ALA A 134 6.58 8.17 -2.80
N ILE A 135 6.88 8.69 -3.99
CA ILE A 135 8.23 8.91 -4.49
C ILE A 135 8.48 10.40 -4.58
N ILE A 136 9.52 10.84 -3.91
CA ILE A 136 10.07 12.19 -4.06
C ILE A 136 11.49 12.10 -4.61
N LYS A 137 12.01 13.19 -5.17
CA LYS A 137 13.33 13.24 -5.78
C LYS A 137 14.10 14.46 -5.30
N ILE A 138 15.36 14.25 -4.98
CA ILE A 138 16.38 15.28 -4.73
C ILE A 138 17.44 15.21 -5.81
N ASP A 139 18.09 16.34 -6.11
CA ASP A 139 19.11 16.42 -7.14
C ASP A 139 20.47 16.79 -6.54
N SER A 140 21.53 16.12 -7.01
CA SER A 140 22.91 16.40 -6.64
C SER A 140 23.84 16.07 -7.82
N SER A 141 25.00 16.73 -7.85
CA SER A 141 26.08 16.39 -8.78
C SER A 141 26.83 15.11 -8.39
N LYS A 142 26.66 14.63 -7.16
CA LYS A 142 27.28 13.41 -6.65
C LYS A 142 26.23 12.32 -6.48
N PRO A 143 26.57 11.04 -6.72
CA PRO A 143 25.67 9.94 -6.48
C PRO A 143 25.31 9.83 -4.99
N PHE A 144 24.05 9.52 -4.69
CA PHE A 144 23.58 9.31 -3.34
C PHE A 144 23.83 7.89 -2.85
N PRO A 145 24.08 7.69 -1.53
CA PRO A 145 24.00 6.38 -0.92
C PRO A 145 22.56 5.87 -1.03
N PHE A 146 22.39 4.59 -1.31
CA PHE A 146 21.04 4.02 -1.47
C PHE A 146 20.96 2.57 -0.97
N ILE A 147 19.76 2.10 -0.70
CA ILE A 147 19.46 0.73 -0.32
C ILE A 147 18.75 0.01 -1.46
N LYS A 148 19.17 -1.23 -1.75
CA LYS A 148 18.45 -2.09 -2.68
C LYS A 148 17.20 -2.66 -2.00
N MET A 149 16.06 -2.57 -2.66
CA MET A 149 14.83 -3.19 -2.21
C MET A 149 14.99 -4.71 -2.17
N GLY A 150 14.82 -5.31 -0.99
CA GLY A 150 14.92 -6.73 -0.72
C GLY A 150 13.67 -7.50 -1.17
N ARG A 151 13.29 -8.54 -0.40
CA ARG A 151 12.09 -9.36 -0.63
C ARG A 151 11.24 -9.41 0.64
N SER A 152 9.95 -9.67 0.49
CA SER A 152 9.01 -9.81 1.60
C SER A 152 8.05 -10.99 1.42
N ASP A 153 8.29 -11.84 0.42
CA ASP A 153 7.48 -13.04 0.12
C ASP A 153 7.91 -14.28 0.92
N ASP A 154 9.09 -14.23 1.56
CA ASP A 154 9.70 -15.32 2.35
C ASP A 154 9.83 -15.01 3.85
N LEU A 155 9.14 -13.99 4.34
CA LEU A 155 9.21 -13.55 5.73
C LEU A 155 8.63 -14.57 6.70
N MET A 156 9.24 -14.70 7.88
CA MET A 156 8.84 -15.63 8.93
C MET A 156 8.38 -14.90 10.20
N ILE A 157 7.31 -15.39 10.82
CA ILE A 157 6.90 -14.90 12.15
C ILE A 157 8.00 -15.27 13.15
N GLY A 158 8.42 -14.31 13.99
CA GLY A 158 9.55 -14.43 14.92
C GLY A 158 10.89 -13.96 14.33
N GLU A 159 10.98 -13.66 13.03
CA GLU A 159 12.19 -13.10 12.41
C GLU A 159 12.52 -11.72 13.00
N ARG A 160 13.79 -11.49 13.33
CA ARG A 160 14.24 -10.20 13.86
C ARG A 160 14.22 -9.11 12.80
N VAL A 161 13.70 -7.95 13.21
CA VAL A 161 13.60 -6.76 12.36
C VAL A 161 14.23 -5.52 13.01
N ILE A 162 14.63 -4.59 12.16
CA ILE A 162 15.22 -3.30 12.52
C ILE A 162 14.39 -2.22 11.82
N ALA A 163 13.80 -1.31 12.58
CA ALA A 163 13.16 -0.12 12.04
C ALA A 163 14.08 1.09 12.27
N ILE A 164 14.32 1.86 11.21
CA ILE A 164 15.13 3.09 11.27
C ILE A 164 14.25 4.26 10.86
N GLY A 165 14.44 5.39 11.55
CA GLY A 165 13.80 6.65 11.23
C GLY A 165 14.55 7.81 11.86
N ASN A 166 14.09 9.03 11.58
CA ASN A 166 14.66 10.24 12.16
C ASN A 166 13.56 11.09 12.80
N PRO A 167 13.01 10.65 13.95
CA PRO A 167 11.97 11.40 14.63
C PRO A 167 12.50 12.75 15.08
N PHE A 168 11.75 13.81 14.79
CA PHE A 168 12.05 15.18 15.24
C PHE A 168 13.33 15.81 14.67
N GLY A 169 14.01 15.19 13.69
CA GLY A 169 15.24 15.73 13.09
C GLY A 169 16.46 15.78 14.05
N LEU A 170 16.37 15.16 15.20
CA LEU A 170 17.43 15.25 16.23
C LEU A 170 18.59 14.30 15.92
N GLN A 171 18.32 13.05 15.58
CA GLN A 171 19.25 12.02 15.09
C GLN A 171 18.47 10.79 14.65
N GLN A 172 19.10 9.92 13.85
CA GLN A 172 18.48 8.65 13.50
C GLN A 172 18.16 7.83 14.76
N THR A 173 16.94 7.31 14.81
CA THR A 173 16.47 6.42 15.86
C THR A 173 16.32 5.03 15.29
N VAL A 174 16.90 4.06 15.98
CA VAL A 174 16.84 2.64 15.64
C VAL A 174 16.01 1.92 16.69
N THR A 175 14.98 1.20 16.25
CA THR A 175 14.22 0.28 17.10
C THR A 175 14.31 -1.13 16.54
N THR A 176 14.22 -2.13 17.39
CA THR A 176 14.29 -3.54 17.00
C THR A 176 13.15 -4.32 17.61
N GLY A 177 12.76 -5.37 16.94
CA GLY A 177 11.74 -6.30 17.37
C GLY A 177 11.72 -7.54 16.51
N ILE A 178 10.56 -8.15 16.39
CA ILE A 178 10.30 -9.32 15.55
C ILE A 178 9.08 -9.09 14.65
N ILE A 179 8.95 -9.89 13.62
CA ILE A 179 7.71 -10.04 12.87
C ILE A 179 6.70 -10.76 13.75
N SER A 180 5.68 -10.05 14.21
CA SER A 180 4.63 -10.59 15.08
C SER A 180 3.52 -11.28 14.29
N ALA A 181 3.24 -10.80 13.07
CA ALA A 181 2.26 -11.41 12.16
C ALA A 181 2.46 -10.91 10.72
N LEU A 182 1.94 -11.66 9.76
CA LEU A 182 1.92 -11.34 8.35
C LEU A 182 0.48 -11.22 7.83
N ASN A 183 0.32 -10.60 6.66
CA ASN A 183 -0.96 -10.48 5.96
C ASN A 183 -2.06 -9.81 6.81
N ARG A 184 -1.69 -8.76 7.58
CA ARG A 184 -2.66 -8.03 8.41
C ARG A 184 -3.46 -7.04 7.58
N ASN A 185 -4.78 -7.08 7.79
CA ASN A 185 -5.72 -6.11 7.22
C ASN A 185 -6.09 -5.10 8.29
N ILE A 186 -5.90 -3.82 8.00
CA ILE A 186 -6.15 -2.72 8.93
C ILE A 186 -7.23 -1.82 8.35
N ARG A 187 -8.30 -1.62 9.10
CA ARG A 187 -9.37 -0.70 8.71
C ARG A 187 -9.00 0.71 9.12
N ALA A 188 -8.85 1.60 8.14
CA ALA A 188 -8.61 3.02 8.31
C ALA A 188 -9.92 3.80 8.08
N GLY A 189 -10.64 4.10 9.18
CA GLY A 189 -11.95 4.75 9.09
C GLY A 189 -13.05 3.84 8.52
N LYS A 190 -14.13 4.46 8.02
CA LYS A 190 -15.32 3.70 7.56
C LYS A 190 -15.12 2.96 6.23
N ASN A 191 -14.17 3.40 5.37
CA ASN A 191 -14.16 3.05 3.96
C ASN A 191 -12.80 2.61 3.39
N MET A 192 -11.74 2.62 4.19
CA MET A 192 -10.39 2.29 3.73
C MET A 192 -9.89 1.07 4.49
N VAL A 193 -9.43 0.07 3.77
CA VAL A 193 -8.77 -1.10 4.32
C VAL A 193 -7.39 -1.16 3.68
N TYR A 194 -6.38 -1.05 4.51
CA TYR A 194 -5.02 -1.38 4.12
C TYR A 194 -4.80 -2.86 4.37
N SER A 195 -4.27 -3.56 3.40
CA SER A 195 -4.13 -5.01 3.46
C SER A 195 -2.69 -5.44 3.31
N ASP A 196 -2.42 -6.66 3.77
CA ASP A 196 -1.14 -7.33 3.58
C ASP A 196 0.02 -6.74 4.39
N PHE A 197 -0.26 -6.03 5.50
CA PHE A 197 0.81 -5.45 6.31
C PHE A 197 1.62 -6.49 7.06
N ILE A 198 2.91 -6.19 7.23
CA ILE A 198 3.79 -6.83 8.20
C ILE A 198 3.51 -6.20 9.56
N GLN A 199 3.11 -6.99 10.56
CA GLN A 199 2.99 -6.54 11.95
C GLN A 199 4.28 -6.84 12.70
N VAL A 200 4.79 -5.87 13.44
CA VAL A 200 6.02 -5.97 14.24
C VAL A 200 5.78 -5.45 15.66
N ASP A 201 6.59 -5.88 16.61
CA ASP A 201 6.64 -5.33 17.97
C ASP A 201 7.74 -4.26 18.14
N ALA A 202 8.57 -4.04 17.11
CA ALA A 202 9.46 -2.88 17.05
C ALA A 202 8.64 -1.60 17.18
N SER A 203 9.10 -0.66 18.01
CA SER A 203 8.39 0.62 18.23
C SER A 203 8.38 1.45 16.95
N ILE A 204 7.20 1.60 16.35
CA ILE A 204 6.94 2.51 15.23
C ILE A 204 6.19 3.73 15.77
N ASN A 205 6.78 4.90 15.63
CA ASN A 205 6.29 6.17 16.17
C ASN A 205 6.34 7.27 15.08
N PRO A 206 5.68 8.43 15.28
CA PRO A 206 5.87 9.59 14.41
C PRO A 206 7.37 9.89 14.22
N GLY A 207 7.79 9.98 12.98
CA GLY A 207 9.19 10.14 12.59
C GLY A 207 9.83 8.88 12.00
N ASN A 208 9.40 7.66 12.37
CA ASN A 208 9.83 6.43 11.69
C ASN A 208 8.99 6.12 10.44
N SER A 209 7.79 6.71 10.32
CA SER A 209 6.93 6.54 9.13
C SER A 209 7.65 6.94 7.86
N GLY A 210 7.59 6.12 6.83
CA GLY A 210 8.30 6.25 5.57
C GLY A 210 9.75 5.75 5.60
N GLY A 211 10.31 5.47 6.77
CA GLY A 211 11.63 4.86 6.95
C GLY A 211 11.62 3.34 6.68
N PRO A 212 12.82 2.73 6.58
CA PRO A 212 12.94 1.31 6.27
C PRO A 212 12.61 0.40 7.46
N LEU A 213 11.96 -0.73 7.15
CA LEU A 213 11.99 -1.94 7.94
C LEU A 213 12.98 -2.91 7.29
N LEU A 214 13.97 -3.35 8.06
CA LEU A 214 15.04 -4.23 7.61
C LEU A 214 14.98 -5.57 8.33
N ASN A 215 15.44 -6.63 7.68
CA ASN A 215 15.81 -7.85 8.39
C ASN A 215 17.20 -7.72 9.03
N ILE A 216 17.61 -8.74 9.79
CA ILE A 216 18.90 -8.74 10.51
C ILE A 216 20.13 -8.66 9.57
N ASN A 217 19.96 -9.02 8.29
CA ASN A 217 20.99 -8.89 7.27
C ASN A 217 21.05 -7.47 6.66
N GLY A 218 20.16 -6.55 7.10
CA GLY A 218 20.03 -5.20 6.57
C GLY A 218 19.39 -5.14 5.18
N SER A 219 18.63 -6.15 4.77
CA SER A 219 17.81 -6.10 3.55
C SER A 219 16.52 -5.35 3.84
N LEU A 220 16.12 -4.46 2.94
CA LEU A 220 14.86 -3.73 3.02
C LEU A 220 13.69 -4.69 2.76
N ILE A 221 12.90 -4.97 3.79
CA ILE A 221 11.74 -5.89 3.74
C ILE A 221 10.40 -5.17 3.79
N GLY A 222 10.38 -3.91 4.21
CA GLY A 222 9.16 -3.11 4.27
C GLY A 222 9.42 -1.64 4.50
N ILE A 223 8.35 -0.84 4.41
CA ILE A 223 8.34 0.60 4.74
C ILE A 223 7.46 0.79 5.98
N ASN A 224 8.05 1.34 7.05
CA ASN A 224 7.35 1.60 8.29
C ASN A 224 6.17 2.55 8.07
N THR A 225 5.03 2.25 8.68
CA THR A 225 3.86 3.15 8.66
C THR A 225 3.17 3.13 10.01
N ALA A 226 2.92 4.30 10.58
CA ALA A 226 2.30 4.42 11.88
C ALA A 226 0.77 4.45 11.75
N ILE A 227 0.09 3.34 12.07
CA ILE A 227 -1.35 3.22 11.86
C ILE A 227 -2.17 3.03 13.14
N PHE A 228 -1.60 2.56 14.26
CA PHE A 228 -2.41 2.17 15.41
C PHE A 228 -2.06 2.93 16.69
N GLN A 229 -2.98 3.81 17.17
CA GLN A 229 -2.79 4.67 18.34
C GLN A 229 -3.04 4.00 19.70
N LYS A 230 -3.69 2.86 19.77
CA LYS A 230 -4.27 2.34 21.02
C LYS A 230 -3.62 1.09 21.58
N ALA A 231 -2.54 0.60 20.99
CA ALA A 231 -1.88 -0.60 21.48
C ALA A 231 -0.36 -0.37 21.51
N GLU A 232 0.23 -0.63 22.66
CA GLU A 232 1.69 -0.69 22.83
C GLU A 232 2.26 -1.90 22.09
N ALA A 233 3.48 -1.78 21.54
CA ALA A 233 4.17 -2.84 20.83
C ALA A 233 3.44 -3.41 19.60
N ILE A 234 2.65 -2.60 18.90
CA ILE A 234 2.04 -2.95 17.62
C ILE A 234 2.43 -1.92 16.56
N GLY A 235 3.43 -2.25 15.76
CA GLY A 235 3.86 -1.51 14.59
C GLY A 235 3.45 -2.21 13.30
N PHE A 236 3.39 -1.46 12.20
CA PHE A 236 3.07 -1.99 10.89
C PHE A 236 4.04 -1.48 9.84
N ALA A 237 4.28 -2.32 8.83
CA ALA A 237 5.05 -1.92 7.66
C ALA A 237 4.40 -2.44 6.38
N ILE A 238 4.54 -1.67 5.31
CA ILE A 238 4.11 -2.03 3.96
C ILE A 238 5.17 -2.99 3.40
N PRO A 239 4.79 -4.20 2.95
CA PRO A 239 5.75 -5.16 2.39
C PRO A 239 6.51 -4.60 1.19
N ILE A 240 7.80 -4.87 1.09
CA ILE A 240 8.64 -4.29 0.03
C ILE A 240 8.26 -4.79 -1.37
N ASP A 241 7.76 -6.01 -1.51
CA ASP A 241 7.32 -6.50 -2.83
C ASP A 241 6.02 -5.83 -3.30
N HIS A 242 5.17 -5.38 -2.35
CA HIS A 242 4.08 -4.47 -2.67
C HIS A 242 4.63 -3.11 -3.09
N ALA A 243 5.55 -2.53 -2.31
CA ALA A 243 6.13 -1.23 -2.60
C ALA A 243 6.82 -1.19 -3.97
N LYS A 244 7.58 -2.22 -4.38
CA LYS A 244 8.25 -2.28 -5.69
C LYS A 244 7.29 -2.05 -6.86
N ARG A 245 6.13 -2.72 -6.85
CA ARG A 245 5.13 -2.55 -7.93
C ARG A 245 4.59 -1.12 -8.01
N ILE A 246 4.38 -0.51 -6.85
CA ILE A 246 3.90 0.87 -6.74
C ILE A 246 4.99 1.87 -7.16
N VAL A 247 6.23 1.67 -6.71
CA VAL A 247 7.40 2.50 -7.06
C VAL A 247 7.59 2.58 -8.56
N ASP A 248 7.57 1.44 -9.26
CA ASP A 248 7.71 1.39 -10.71
C ASP A 248 6.63 2.21 -11.44
N GLU A 249 5.38 2.13 -10.98
CA GLU A 249 4.28 2.92 -11.55
C GLU A 249 4.44 4.41 -11.26
N LEU A 250 4.80 4.78 -10.02
CA LEU A 250 4.99 6.17 -9.64
C LEU A 250 6.14 6.84 -10.42
N ILE A 251 7.27 6.14 -10.56
CA ILE A 251 8.42 6.67 -11.32
C ILE A 251 8.10 6.83 -12.80
N ARG A 252 7.44 5.84 -13.42
CA ARG A 252 7.19 5.85 -14.87
C ARG A 252 6.01 6.73 -15.28
N TYR A 253 4.98 6.81 -14.45
CA TYR A 253 3.69 7.42 -14.83
C TYR A 253 3.22 8.53 -13.88
N GLY A 254 3.94 8.80 -12.79
CA GLY A 254 3.53 9.76 -11.75
C GLY A 254 2.30 9.31 -10.95
N LYS A 255 1.71 8.17 -11.28
CA LYS A 255 0.49 7.62 -10.66
C LYS A 255 0.46 6.10 -10.76
N VAL A 256 -0.28 5.47 -9.85
CA VAL A 256 -0.48 4.00 -9.87
C VAL A 256 -1.64 3.65 -10.80
N ARG A 257 -1.35 2.92 -11.87
CA ARG A 257 -2.36 2.35 -12.77
C ARG A 257 -2.76 0.98 -12.25
N ARG A 258 -3.79 0.97 -11.42
CA ARG A 258 -4.38 -0.28 -10.95
C ARG A 258 -5.17 -0.91 -12.08
N GLY A 259 -5.08 -2.21 -12.13
CA GLY A 259 -5.67 -2.90 -13.25
C GLY A 259 -6.98 -3.60 -12.88
N TRP A 260 -7.54 -4.18 -13.90
CA TRP A 260 -8.78 -4.92 -13.88
C TRP A 260 -8.59 -6.30 -14.50
N MET A 261 -9.24 -7.30 -13.92
CA MET A 261 -9.23 -8.67 -14.46
C MET A 261 -10.60 -9.11 -14.97
N GLY A 262 -11.65 -8.38 -14.60
CA GLY A 262 -13.02 -8.71 -14.99
C GLY A 262 -13.68 -9.77 -14.12
N VAL A 263 -13.38 -9.80 -12.83
CA VAL A 263 -13.93 -10.77 -11.88
C VAL A 263 -14.68 -10.07 -10.77
N SER A 264 -15.88 -10.59 -10.43
CA SER A 264 -16.59 -10.28 -9.18
C SER A 264 -16.59 -11.50 -8.30
N VAL A 265 -16.37 -11.27 -7.00
CA VAL A 265 -16.36 -12.34 -6.00
C VAL A 265 -17.37 -12.05 -4.88
N GLN A 266 -17.88 -13.13 -4.30
CA GLN A 266 -18.77 -13.13 -3.15
C GLN A 266 -18.12 -13.84 -1.98
N GLU A 267 -18.48 -13.42 -0.76
CA GLU A 267 -18.18 -14.13 0.47
C GLU A 267 -18.79 -15.52 0.44
N LEU A 268 -18.06 -16.49 1.00
CA LEU A 268 -18.61 -17.82 1.25
C LEU A 268 -19.34 -17.78 2.61
N ASP A 269 -20.63 -17.98 2.60
CA ASP A 269 -21.43 -18.20 3.81
C ASP A 269 -21.54 -19.70 4.16
N THR A 270 -22.14 -20.01 5.29
CA THR A 270 -22.26 -21.38 5.79
C THR A 270 -23.01 -22.31 4.81
N GLN A 271 -24.00 -21.78 4.05
CA GLN A 271 -24.74 -22.57 3.08
C GLN A 271 -23.87 -22.91 1.87
N LEU A 272 -23.09 -21.95 1.37
CA LEU A 272 -22.16 -22.15 0.27
C LEU A 272 -21.02 -23.11 0.67
N PHE A 273 -20.53 -23.00 1.92
CA PHE A 273 -19.54 -23.96 2.44
C PHE A 273 -20.04 -25.41 2.35
N SER A 274 -21.26 -25.65 2.80
CA SER A 274 -21.85 -26.99 2.74
C SER A 274 -22.12 -27.44 1.30
N HIS A 275 -22.58 -26.53 0.44
CA HIS A 275 -22.89 -26.83 -0.97
C HIS A 275 -21.64 -27.24 -1.76
N PHE A 276 -20.51 -26.56 -1.53
CA PHE A 276 -19.24 -26.83 -2.24
C PHE A 276 -18.36 -27.85 -1.51
N LYS A 277 -18.85 -28.46 -0.40
CA LYS A 277 -18.09 -29.45 0.41
C LYS A 277 -16.69 -28.96 0.80
N LEU A 278 -16.60 -27.72 1.24
CA LEU A 278 -15.34 -27.07 1.60
C LEU A 278 -14.95 -27.45 3.04
N ASP A 279 -14.34 -28.60 3.25
CA ASP A 279 -13.89 -29.10 4.54
C ASP A 279 -12.86 -28.16 5.21
N GLY A 280 -13.35 -27.03 5.79
CA GLY A 280 -12.52 -26.03 6.46
C GLY A 280 -11.70 -25.13 5.53
N GLN A 281 -11.75 -25.29 4.21
CA GLN A 281 -11.07 -24.42 3.24
C GLN A 281 -11.77 -23.08 3.19
N LYS A 282 -10.98 -22.01 3.25
CA LYS A 282 -11.45 -20.62 3.08
C LYS A 282 -11.28 -20.20 1.62
N GLY A 283 -11.98 -19.17 1.21
CA GLY A 283 -11.89 -18.68 -0.15
C GLY A 283 -12.97 -17.67 -0.47
N VAL A 284 -13.05 -17.27 -1.73
CA VAL A 284 -14.12 -16.42 -2.26
C VAL A 284 -14.70 -17.04 -3.52
N LEU A 285 -16.04 -17.00 -3.65
CA LEU A 285 -16.75 -17.53 -4.80
C LEU A 285 -16.73 -16.53 -5.96
N VAL A 286 -16.33 -16.96 -7.14
CA VAL A 286 -16.44 -16.19 -8.38
C VAL A 286 -17.90 -16.18 -8.85
N VAL A 287 -18.55 -15.03 -8.76
CA VAL A 287 -19.96 -14.86 -9.15
C VAL A 287 -20.14 -14.29 -10.56
N ARG A 288 -19.12 -13.61 -11.08
CA ARG A 288 -19.12 -13.06 -12.43
C ARG A 288 -17.70 -13.02 -13.00
N VAL A 289 -17.60 -13.38 -14.26
CA VAL A 289 -16.41 -13.20 -15.09
C VAL A 289 -16.82 -12.52 -16.39
N ALA A 290 -16.17 -11.41 -16.72
CA ALA A 290 -16.39 -10.74 -18.00
C ALA A 290 -15.69 -11.52 -19.12
N GLU A 291 -16.43 -11.98 -20.13
CA GLU A 291 -15.91 -12.87 -21.19
C GLU A 291 -14.66 -12.34 -21.90
N LYS A 292 -14.65 -11.05 -22.25
CA LYS A 292 -13.52 -10.41 -22.95
C LYS A 292 -12.38 -9.96 -22.02
N SER A 293 -12.50 -10.22 -20.72
CA SER A 293 -11.48 -9.87 -19.73
C SER A 293 -10.28 -10.80 -19.74
N SER A 294 -9.21 -10.43 -19.04
CA SER A 294 -8.05 -11.31 -18.86
C SER A 294 -8.38 -12.59 -18.08
N ALA A 295 -9.27 -12.49 -17.09
CA ALA A 295 -9.73 -13.66 -16.33
C ALA A 295 -10.56 -14.63 -17.20
N GLY A 296 -11.48 -14.10 -18.01
CA GLY A 296 -12.27 -14.91 -18.95
C GLY A 296 -11.39 -15.62 -19.98
N LYS A 297 -10.41 -14.89 -20.56
CA LYS A 297 -9.44 -15.47 -21.51
C LYS A 297 -8.53 -16.50 -20.85
N ALA A 298 -8.20 -16.36 -19.59
CA ALA A 298 -7.43 -17.34 -18.82
C ALA A 298 -8.26 -18.55 -18.38
N GLY A 299 -9.57 -18.57 -18.66
CA GLY A 299 -10.44 -19.69 -18.36
C GLY A 299 -10.99 -19.72 -16.93
N LEU A 300 -10.95 -18.59 -16.19
CA LEU A 300 -11.68 -18.47 -14.94
C LEU A 300 -13.19 -18.45 -15.23
N LYS A 301 -13.98 -19.14 -14.41
CA LYS A 301 -15.42 -19.33 -14.62
C LYS A 301 -16.22 -18.90 -13.39
N ARG A 302 -17.49 -18.56 -13.60
CA ARG A 302 -18.46 -18.46 -12.52
C ARG A 302 -18.57 -19.82 -11.82
N GLY A 303 -18.59 -19.81 -10.49
CA GLY A 303 -18.61 -21.03 -9.66
C GLY A 303 -17.22 -21.46 -9.17
N ASP A 304 -16.12 -20.94 -9.72
CA ASP A 304 -14.79 -21.17 -9.18
C ASP A 304 -14.69 -20.57 -7.77
N ILE A 305 -13.93 -21.21 -6.91
CA ILE A 305 -13.58 -20.68 -5.59
C ILE A 305 -12.11 -20.36 -5.58
N ILE A 306 -11.77 -19.09 -5.39
CA ILE A 306 -10.39 -18.64 -5.29
C ILE A 306 -9.90 -18.94 -3.87
N ILE A 307 -8.92 -19.83 -3.74
CA ILE A 307 -8.34 -20.30 -2.48
C ILE A 307 -7.08 -19.50 -2.13
N SER A 308 -6.21 -19.23 -3.12
CA SER A 308 -4.99 -18.47 -2.89
C SER A 308 -4.64 -17.56 -4.08
N ILE A 309 -3.81 -16.55 -3.79
CA ILE A 309 -3.24 -15.60 -4.75
C ILE A 309 -1.74 -15.53 -4.49
N ASP A 310 -0.90 -15.86 -5.49
CA ASP A 310 0.56 -15.94 -5.37
C ASP A 310 1.01 -16.73 -4.13
N GLY A 311 0.37 -17.90 -3.88
CA GLY A 311 0.67 -18.78 -2.74
C GLY A 311 0.15 -18.31 -1.37
N HIS A 312 -0.56 -17.19 -1.32
CA HIS A 312 -1.13 -16.67 -0.08
C HIS A 312 -2.64 -16.92 0.00
N ASP A 313 -3.09 -17.50 1.09
CA ASP A 313 -4.49 -17.86 1.31
C ASP A 313 -5.43 -16.65 1.23
N VAL A 314 -6.53 -16.82 0.54
CA VAL A 314 -7.66 -15.89 0.51
C VAL A 314 -8.68 -16.36 1.54
N LYS A 315 -8.80 -15.65 2.66
CA LYS A 315 -9.70 -16.03 3.75
C LYS A 315 -11.13 -15.54 3.55
N ASP A 316 -11.26 -14.35 2.94
CA ASP A 316 -12.52 -13.63 2.79
C ASP A 316 -12.45 -12.62 1.64
N LYS A 317 -13.56 -11.99 1.30
CA LYS A 317 -13.66 -10.97 0.24
C LYS A 317 -12.80 -9.74 0.53
N SER A 318 -12.62 -9.38 1.80
CA SER A 318 -11.78 -8.24 2.19
C SER A 318 -10.30 -8.52 1.91
N GLY A 319 -9.83 -9.73 2.28
CA GLY A 319 -8.47 -10.20 1.98
C GLY A 319 -8.21 -10.30 0.48
N PHE A 320 -9.17 -10.83 -0.29
CA PHE A 320 -9.09 -10.85 -1.76
C PHE A 320 -8.92 -9.43 -2.32
N ARG A 321 -9.80 -8.48 -1.93
CA ARG A 321 -9.76 -7.09 -2.38
C ARG A 321 -8.46 -6.39 -2.02
N GLY A 322 -8.00 -6.57 -0.78
CA GLY A 322 -6.79 -5.97 -0.30
C GLY A 322 -5.58 -6.42 -1.08
N ARG A 323 -5.46 -7.73 -1.32
CA ARG A 323 -4.37 -8.27 -2.12
C ARG A 323 -4.45 -7.80 -3.56
N MET A 324 -5.63 -7.79 -4.17
CA MET A 324 -5.83 -7.27 -5.52
C MET A 324 -5.46 -5.78 -5.67
N ALA A 325 -5.64 -4.97 -4.62
CA ALA A 325 -5.26 -3.55 -4.62
C ALA A 325 -3.75 -3.32 -4.78
N SER A 326 -2.92 -4.33 -4.48
CA SER A 326 -1.46 -4.26 -4.62
C SER A 326 -0.96 -4.50 -6.05
N TYR A 327 -1.80 -5.05 -6.95
CA TYR A 327 -1.39 -5.35 -8.31
C TYR A 327 -1.68 -4.20 -9.26
N THR A 328 -0.72 -3.95 -10.14
CA THR A 328 -0.76 -2.88 -11.15
C THR A 328 -0.96 -3.47 -12.54
N VAL A 329 -1.26 -2.63 -13.52
CA VAL A 329 -1.37 -3.03 -14.92
C VAL A 329 -0.09 -3.71 -15.38
N GLY A 330 -0.22 -4.89 -15.98
CA GLY A 330 0.91 -5.73 -16.44
C GLY A 330 1.31 -6.82 -15.45
N SER A 331 0.93 -6.75 -14.17
CA SER A 331 1.21 -7.81 -13.20
C SER A 331 0.62 -9.14 -13.66
N LEU A 332 1.39 -10.22 -13.52
CA LEU A 332 0.93 -11.59 -13.71
C LEU A 332 0.66 -12.19 -12.33
N ILE A 333 -0.57 -12.64 -12.11
CA ILE A 333 -1.04 -13.16 -10.82
C ILE A 333 -1.30 -14.66 -10.98
N HIS A 334 -0.86 -15.44 -10.00
CA HIS A 334 -1.11 -16.87 -9.92
C HIS A 334 -2.26 -17.11 -8.95
N PHE A 335 -3.33 -17.76 -9.43
CA PHE A 335 -4.49 -18.12 -8.63
C PHE A 335 -4.53 -19.63 -8.48
N SER A 336 -4.67 -20.12 -7.24
CA SER A 336 -5.10 -21.47 -6.97
C SER A 336 -6.61 -21.43 -6.73
N ILE A 337 -7.35 -22.12 -7.56
CA ILE A 337 -8.81 -22.17 -7.52
C ILE A 337 -9.31 -23.59 -7.30
N LEU A 338 -10.43 -23.73 -6.62
CA LEU A 338 -11.18 -24.98 -6.55
C LEU A 338 -12.31 -24.94 -7.57
N ARG A 339 -12.34 -25.91 -8.46
CA ARG A 339 -13.37 -26.12 -9.48
C ARG A 339 -13.76 -27.59 -9.53
N ASP A 340 -15.03 -27.91 -9.36
CA ASP A 340 -15.52 -29.31 -9.41
C ASP A 340 -14.70 -30.24 -8.48
N GLU A 341 -14.49 -29.81 -7.23
CA GLU A 341 -13.70 -30.48 -6.19
C GLU A 341 -12.19 -30.71 -6.57
N LYS A 342 -11.68 -30.05 -7.60
CA LYS A 342 -10.28 -30.15 -8.04
C LYS A 342 -9.56 -28.81 -7.95
N MET A 343 -8.31 -28.88 -7.47
CA MET A 343 -7.43 -27.71 -7.49
C MET A 343 -6.94 -27.44 -8.93
N VAL A 344 -7.07 -26.20 -9.37
CA VAL A 344 -6.65 -25.73 -10.69
C VAL A 344 -5.82 -24.47 -10.54
N GLU A 345 -4.67 -24.41 -11.19
CA GLU A 345 -3.82 -23.22 -11.23
C GLU A 345 -4.14 -22.37 -12.45
N GLN A 346 -4.32 -21.06 -12.23
CA GLN A 346 -4.58 -20.08 -13.28
C GLN A 346 -3.60 -18.91 -13.20
N LYS A 347 -3.07 -18.49 -14.34
CA LYS A 347 -2.21 -17.29 -14.45
C LYS A 347 -2.97 -16.21 -15.19
N ILE A 348 -3.23 -15.10 -14.50
CA ILE A 348 -4.04 -14.02 -15.04
C ILE A 348 -3.22 -12.73 -15.07
N ARG A 349 -3.12 -12.09 -16.23
CA ARG A 349 -2.47 -10.79 -16.36
C ARG A 349 -3.46 -9.66 -16.07
N VAL A 350 -3.07 -8.76 -15.21
CA VAL A 350 -3.82 -7.55 -14.89
C VAL A 350 -3.74 -6.57 -16.07
N ILE A 351 -4.86 -6.06 -16.54
CA ILE A 351 -4.94 -5.12 -17.67
C ILE A 351 -5.70 -3.84 -17.27
N SER A 352 -5.51 -2.76 -18.00
CA SER A 352 -6.45 -1.62 -17.92
C SER A 352 -7.81 -2.02 -18.48
N ILE A 353 -8.89 -1.37 -18.03
CA ILE A 353 -10.20 -1.53 -18.67
C ILE A 353 -10.09 -1.00 -20.11
N PRO A 354 -10.29 -1.84 -21.14
CA PRO A 354 -10.20 -1.38 -22.52
C PRO A 354 -11.24 -0.29 -22.82
N LYS A 355 -10.85 0.77 -23.53
CA LYS A 355 -11.77 1.88 -23.92
C LYS A 355 -13.01 1.35 -24.64
N THR A 356 -12.84 0.35 -25.49
CA THR A 356 -13.94 -0.31 -26.21
C THR A 356 -14.91 -1.06 -25.28
N TYR A 357 -14.47 -1.38 -24.07
CA TYR A 357 -15.26 -2.12 -23.09
C TYR A 357 -15.95 -1.22 -22.06
N VAL A 358 -15.67 0.09 -22.02
CA VAL A 358 -16.24 1.01 -21.02
C VAL A 358 -17.78 0.99 -21.03
N LYS A 359 -18.41 1.02 -22.22
CA LYS A 359 -19.88 1.00 -22.34
C LYS A 359 -20.47 -0.32 -21.86
N GLU A 360 -19.84 -1.46 -22.20
CA GLU A 360 -20.24 -2.79 -21.72
C GLU A 360 -19.96 -2.92 -20.21
N PHE A 361 -18.85 -2.36 -19.73
CA PHE A 361 -18.50 -2.37 -18.31
C PHE A 361 -19.57 -1.65 -17.48
N THR A 362 -19.95 -0.42 -17.85
CA THR A 362 -20.96 0.34 -17.11
C THR A 362 -22.33 -0.31 -17.14
N TRP A 363 -22.70 -0.94 -18.26
CA TRP A 363 -23.94 -1.71 -18.37
C TRP A 363 -23.91 -2.96 -17.51
N ASN A 364 -22.87 -3.77 -17.62
CA ASN A 364 -22.79 -5.07 -16.97
C ASN A 364 -22.54 -4.97 -15.45
N TRP A 365 -21.83 -3.93 -15.02
CA TRP A 365 -21.42 -3.78 -13.61
C TRP A 365 -22.32 -2.84 -12.83
N PHE A 366 -22.84 -1.80 -13.48
CA PHE A 366 -23.66 -0.78 -12.82
C PHE A 366 -25.12 -0.84 -13.24
N GLY A 367 -25.42 -1.39 -14.39
CA GLY A 367 -26.74 -1.35 -14.99
C GLY A 367 -27.10 0.02 -15.55
N LEU A 368 -26.09 0.76 -16.05
CA LEU A 368 -26.24 2.12 -16.58
C LEU A 368 -25.85 2.21 -18.04
N ARG A 369 -26.67 2.93 -18.82
CA ARG A 369 -26.26 3.54 -20.09
C ARG A 369 -26.21 5.03 -19.93
N VAL A 370 -25.17 5.65 -20.49
CA VAL A 370 -24.97 7.09 -20.44
C VAL A 370 -24.65 7.63 -21.84
N LYS A 371 -24.96 8.90 -22.05
CA LYS A 371 -24.68 9.63 -23.28
C LYS A 371 -24.12 11.01 -22.91
N GLU A 372 -23.18 11.52 -23.70
CA GLU A 372 -22.63 12.84 -23.51
C GLU A 372 -23.72 13.91 -23.62
N ASN A 373 -23.74 14.82 -22.65
CA ASN A 373 -24.64 15.97 -22.61
C ASN A 373 -24.01 17.14 -23.36
N ASN A 374 -24.39 17.33 -24.60
CA ASN A 374 -23.99 18.50 -25.38
C ASN A 374 -25.14 19.51 -25.51
N LYS A 375 -24.84 20.71 -26.01
CA LYS A 375 -25.82 21.81 -26.16
C LYS A 375 -27.08 21.39 -26.91
N ARG A 376 -26.93 20.58 -27.98
CA ARG A 376 -28.09 20.09 -28.79
C ARG A 376 -28.94 19.13 -27.98
N PHE A 377 -28.32 18.17 -27.28
CA PHE A 377 -29.03 17.17 -26.46
C PHE A 377 -29.72 17.84 -25.26
N ALA A 378 -29.03 18.77 -24.58
CA ALA A 378 -29.59 19.50 -23.45
C ALA A 378 -30.84 20.32 -23.84
N ARG A 379 -30.81 21.04 -24.99
CA ARG A 379 -31.99 21.79 -25.49
C ARG A 379 -33.13 20.87 -25.82
N ALA A 380 -32.88 19.76 -26.54
CA ALA A 380 -33.91 18.80 -26.95
C ALA A 380 -34.62 18.14 -25.75
N ASN A 381 -33.89 17.92 -24.64
CA ASN A 381 -34.38 17.26 -23.44
C ASN A 381 -34.69 18.23 -22.28
N ARG A 382 -34.63 19.54 -22.50
CA ARG A 382 -34.89 20.61 -21.50
C ARG A 382 -34.05 20.45 -20.23
N LEU A 383 -32.77 20.05 -20.39
CA LEU A 383 -31.85 19.88 -19.27
C LEU A 383 -31.29 21.24 -18.81
N THR A 384 -30.99 21.34 -17.51
CA THR A 384 -30.51 22.59 -16.87
C THR A 384 -29.04 22.90 -17.16
N THR A 385 -28.30 21.94 -17.71
CA THR A 385 -26.88 22.07 -18.07
C THR A 385 -26.60 21.36 -19.38
N SER A 386 -25.51 21.71 -20.05
CA SER A 386 -25.06 21.05 -21.29
C SER A 386 -23.74 20.29 -21.12
N ILE A 387 -23.32 20.02 -19.89
CA ILE A 387 -22.09 19.29 -19.56
C ILE A 387 -22.41 18.11 -18.64
N GLY A 388 -21.58 17.07 -18.70
CA GLY A 388 -21.75 15.81 -17.96
C GLY A 388 -22.22 14.65 -18.82
N MET A 389 -22.48 13.51 -18.21
CA MET A 389 -23.02 12.32 -18.87
C MET A 389 -24.47 12.08 -18.42
N VAL A 390 -25.41 12.15 -19.35
CA VAL A 390 -26.83 11.90 -19.08
C VAL A 390 -27.07 10.38 -19.01
N VAL A 391 -27.70 9.93 -17.95
CA VAL A 391 -28.18 8.57 -17.82
C VAL A 391 -29.37 8.39 -18.77
N THR A 392 -29.24 7.50 -19.74
CA THR A 392 -30.29 7.21 -20.73
C THR A 392 -31.11 5.98 -20.38
N GLU A 393 -30.50 5.02 -19.68
CA GLU A 393 -31.12 3.77 -19.30
C GLU A 393 -30.59 3.24 -17.98
N VAL A 394 -31.43 2.67 -17.15
CA VAL A 394 -31.09 2.02 -15.89
C VAL A 394 -31.76 0.66 -15.83
N VAL A 395 -31.00 -0.41 -15.58
CA VAL A 395 -31.56 -1.75 -15.37
C VAL A 395 -32.24 -1.78 -14.01
N PRO A 396 -33.52 -2.17 -13.91
CA PRO A 396 -34.22 -2.36 -12.65
C PRO A 396 -33.41 -3.33 -11.73
N ASN A 397 -33.38 -3.03 -10.43
CA ASN A 397 -32.64 -3.83 -9.42
C ASN A 397 -31.14 -3.96 -9.63
N SER A 398 -30.55 -3.28 -10.62
CA SER A 398 -29.10 -3.16 -10.75
C SER A 398 -28.51 -2.34 -9.60
N ALA A 399 -27.19 -2.30 -9.52
CA ALA A 399 -26.49 -1.46 -8.54
C ALA A 399 -26.93 0.01 -8.63
N ALA A 400 -27.07 0.56 -9.84
CA ALA A 400 -27.53 1.93 -10.05
C ALA A 400 -29.02 2.10 -9.72
N GLY A 401 -29.87 1.13 -10.09
CA GLY A 401 -31.29 1.18 -9.80
C GLY A 401 -31.60 1.15 -8.30
N ARG A 402 -30.89 0.30 -7.54
CA ARG A 402 -31.05 0.20 -6.08
C ARG A 402 -30.71 1.48 -5.32
N ILE A 403 -29.78 2.30 -5.81
CA ILE A 403 -29.43 3.59 -5.21
C ILE A 403 -30.23 4.77 -5.74
N GLY A 404 -31.23 4.52 -6.60
CA GLY A 404 -32.18 5.51 -7.09
C GLY A 404 -31.67 6.38 -8.25
N ILE A 405 -30.63 5.96 -8.97
CA ILE A 405 -30.28 6.59 -10.25
C ILE A 405 -31.38 6.31 -11.27
N SER A 406 -31.77 7.32 -12.02
CA SER A 406 -32.87 7.28 -12.97
C SER A 406 -32.50 7.88 -14.33
N PRO A 407 -33.16 7.47 -15.43
CA PRO A 407 -32.99 8.15 -16.71
C PRO A 407 -33.28 9.65 -16.59
N GLY A 408 -32.45 10.47 -17.23
CA GLY A 408 -32.45 11.95 -17.12
C GLY A 408 -31.54 12.51 -16.06
N ASP A 409 -31.00 11.71 -15.15
CA ASP A 409 -29.94 12.13 -14.25
C ASP A 409 -28.63 12.43 -15.01
N ILE A 410 -27.85 13.35 -14.50
CA ILE A 410 -26.58 13.75 -15.12
C ILE A 410 -25.42 13.43 -14.18
N ILE A 411 -24.51 12.56 -14.58
CA ILE A 411 -23.29 12.24 -13.83
C ILE A 411 -22.32 13.40 -14.03
N ARG A 412 -21.93 14.06 -12.93
CA ARG A 412 -21.02 15.22 -12.88
C ARG A 412 -19.65 14.92 -12.33
N GLN A 413 -19.55 13.91 -11.45
CA GLN A 413 -18.29 13.42 -10.89
C GLN A 413 -18.33 11.92 -10.64
N MET A 414 -17.18 11.29 -10.74
CA MET A 414 -16.95 9.92 -10.34
C MET A 414 -15.68 9.86 -9.47
N ASN A 415 -15.79 9.35 -8.25
CA ASN A 415 -14.66 9.29 -7.32
C ASN A 415 -13.90 10.63 -7.21
N GLN A 416 -14.63 11.75 -7.07
CA GLN A 416 -14.12 13.13 -6.98
C GLN A 416 -13.50 13.70 -8.28
N LYS A 417 -13.48 12.94 -9.38
CA LYS A 417 -13.05 13.44 -10.69
C LYS A 417 -14.23 14.04 -11.43
N SER A 418 -14.07 15.26 -11.97
CA SER A 418 -15.10 15.87 -12.82
C SER A 418 -15.34 15.04 -14.07
N VAL A 419 -16.61 14.97 -14.46
CA VAL A 419 -17.09 14.27 -15.65
C VAL A 419 -17.91 15.27 -16.46
N ASP A 420 -17.27 16.03 -17.34
CA ASP A 420 -17.91 17.04 -18.16
C ASP A 420 -18.25 16.55 -19.59
N ASN A 421 -17.56 15.49 -20.04
CA ASN A 421 -17.72 14.89 -21.38
C ASN A 421 -17.42 13.38 -21.36
N GLU A 422 -17.62 12.71 -22.51
CA GLU A 422 -17.40 11.27 -22.67
C GLU A 422 -15.94 10.87 -22.43
N GLU A 423 -14.98 11.71 -22.82
CA GLU A 423 -13.55 11.41 -22.59
C GLU A 423 -13.19 11.36 -21.12
N GLN A 424 -13.64 12.37 -20.34
CA GLN A 424 -13.41 12.39 -18.88
C GLN A 424 -14.14 11.25 -18.18
N TYR A 425 -15.35 10.90 -18.65
CA TYR A 425 -16.08 9.74 -18.16
C TYR A 425 -15.32 8.43 -18.39
N ASN A 426 -14.82 8.23 -19.62
CA ASN A 426 -14.05 7.04 -19.95
C ASN A 426 -12.78 6.93 -19.11
N ARG A 427 -12.06 8.06 -18.95
CA ARG A 427 -10.89 8.10 -18.04
C ARG A 427 -11.26 7.80 -16.59
N ALA A 428 -12.39 8.30 -16.12
CA ALA A 428 -12.86 8.02 -14.76
C ALA A 428 -13.18 6.54 -14.57
N ILE A 429 -13.74 5.86 -15.59
CA ILE A 429 -13.98 4.41 -15.61
C ILE A 429 -12.65 3.63 -15.66
N GLU A 430 -11.73 4.02 -16.55
CA GLU A 430 -10.40 3.38 -16.67
C GLU A 430 -9.61 3.46 -15.34
N ASP A 431 -9.78 4.55 -14.60
CA ASP A 431 -9.15 4.80 -13.31
C ASP A 431 -9.94 4.19 -12.12
N ILE A 432 -11.02 3.44 -12.37
CA ILE A 432 -11.73 2.70 -11.32
C ILE A 432 -10.82 1.59 -10.79
N ASN A 433 -10.26 1.83 -9.63
CA ASN A 433 -9.37 0.90 -8.94
C ASN A 433 -10.11 -0.14 -8.07
N ASN A 434 -11.38 0.13 -7.79
CA ASN A 434 -12.27 -0.77 -7.06
C ASN A 434 -13.67 -0.62 -7.64
N PRO A 435 -14.09 -1.51 -8.53
CA PRO A 435 -15.43 -1.47 -9.11
C PRO A 435 -16.54 -1.74 -8.07
N ASP A 436 -16.17 -2.26 -6.89
CA ASP A 436 -17.12 -2.62 -5.83
C ASP A 436 -17.66 -1.41 -5.07
N ARG A 437 -17.09 -0.22 -5.25
CA ARG A 437 -17.58 1.01 -4.62
C ARG A 437 -17.17 2.24 -5.39
N ILE A 438 -18.15 2.94 -5.95
CA ILE A 438 -17.93 4.15 -6.73
C ILE A 438 -18.85 5.25 -6.20
N LEU A 439 -18.25 6.41 -5.93
CA LEU A 439 -18.99 7.60 -5.54
C LEU A 439 -19.34 8.40 -6.80
N PHE A 440 -20.62 8.62 -7.02
CA PHE A 440 -21.13 9.49 -8.07
C PHE A 440 -21.63 10.81 -7.48
N LEU A 441 -21.33 11.93 -8.12
CA LEU A 441 -22.13 13.14 -8.00
C LEU A 441 -23.11 13.14 -9.16
N VAL A 442 -24.37 12.98 -8.84
CA VAL A 442 -25.49 12.94 -9.79
C VAL A 442 -26.29 14.23 -9.67
N GLN A 443 -26.53 14.90 -10.78
CA GLN A 443 -27.41 16.05 -10.85
C GLN A 443 -28.77 15.64 -11.38
N ARG A 444 -29.85 15.97 -10.63
CA ARG A 444 -31.25 15.82 -11.04
C ARG A 444 -31.91 17.19 -10.99
N GLY A 445 -32.27 17.72 -12.14
CA GLY A 445 -32.74 19.09 -12.25
C GLY A 445 -31.67 20.08 -11.78
N ARG A 446 -31.92 20.85 -10.72
CA ARG A 446 -30.99 21.83 -10.12
C ARG A 446 -30.28 21.30 -8.87
N GLN A 447 -30.61 20.10 -8.42
CA GLN A 447 -30.04 19.51 -7.19
C GLN A 447 -28.95 18.49 -7.52
N GLY A 448 -27.92 18.45 -6.67
CA GLY A 448 -26.83 17.47 -6.75
C GLY A 448 -26.90 16.47 -5.59
N TYR A 449 -26.72 15.18 -5.89
CA TYR A 449 -26.73 14.09 -4.93
C TYR A 449 -25.44 13.30 -5.00
N TYR A 450 -24.85 13.01 -3.85
CA TYR A 450 -23.75 12.05 -3.75
C TYR A 450 -24.33 10.66 -3.50
N LEU A 451 -24.11 9.75 -4.43
CA LEU A 451 -24.60 8.39 -4.39
C LEU A 451 -23.43 7.42 -4.44
N THR A 452 -23.40 6.44 -3.53
CA THR A 452 -22.42 5.37 -3.54
C THR A 452 -22.99 4.15 -4.22
N LEU A 453 -22.37 3.74 -5.31
CA LEU A 453 -22.75 2.56 -6.07
C LEU A 453 -21.87 1.39 -5.64
N GLU A 454 -22.50 0.28 -5.24
CA GLU A 454 -21.88 -0.99 -4.86
C GLU A 454 -22.47 -2.08 -5.78
N PRO A 455 -21.72 -2.49 -6.84
CA PRO A 455 -22.14 -3.52 -7.80
C PRO A 455 -22.31 -4.90 -7.21
#